data_f2a861e8f500a4f1778a393b6d2b07c9
#
_entry.id   f2a861e8f500a4f1778a393b6d2b07c9
#
_cell.length_a   1.000
_cell.length_b   1.000
_cell.length_c   1.000
_cell.angle_alpha   90.00
_cell.angle_beta   90.00
_cell.angle_gamma   90.00
#
_symmetry.space_group_name_H-M   'P 1'
#
loop_
_entity.id
_entity.type
_entity.pdbx_description
1 polymer ?
#
loop_
_entity_poly.entity_id
_entity_poly.type
_entity_poly.pdbx_seq_one_letter_code
_entity_poly.pdbx_strand_id
1 'polypeptide(L)'
;MLPRTQGVPAPIDSKHVAVILLSILSGLPPHSSAALVADYAALRPVAGGKALAETLAGFLDKPHDFFELRVDAFAPAAMLSYRGEDHGMQVLTFVATGHHSKPAFDRVSLLSASTLTELALEIAAAEPPKLGRRRTVDRYQRIERAVRY
;
A
#
# COMPACT_ATOMS: atom_id res chain seq x y z
N MET A 1 30.18 -6.01 18.55
CA MET A 1 28.95 -6.88 18.60
C MET A 1 27.74 -5.98 18.52
N LEU A 2 27.07 -5.97 17.40
CA LEU A 2 25.78 -5.27 17.26
C LEU A 2 24.70 -6.08 17.98
N PRO A 3 23.86 -5.47 18.82
CA PRO A 3 22.77 -6.18 19.47
C PRO A 3 21.83 -6.72 18.40
N ARG A 4 21.65 -8.03 18.37
CA ARG A 4 20.59 -8.67 17.57
C ARG A 4 19.26 -8.20 18.15
N THR A 5 18.66 -7.19 17.54
CA THR A 5 17.25 -6.85 17.75
C THR A 5 16.41 -7.96 17.13
N GLN A 6 16.25 -9.06 17.86
CA GLN A 6 15.32 -10.11 17.45
C GLN A 6 13.91 -9.56 17.51
N GLY A 7 13.32 -9.35 16.32
CA GLY A 7 11.93 -9.68 16.09
C GLY A 7 10.88 -8.72 16.62
N VAL A 8 11.13 -7.41 16.72
CA VAL A 8 10.01 -6.46 16.72
C VAL A 8 9.68 -6.18 15.25
N PRO A 9 8.53 -6.65 14.73
CA PRO A 9 8.14 -6.28 13.37
C PRO A 9 8.04 -4.76 13.33
N ALA A 10 8.62 -4.16 12.29
CA ALA A 10 8.47 -2.74 12.03
C ALA A 10 6.97 -2.38 11.99
N PRO A 11 6.54 -1.25 12.55
CA PRO A 11 5.15 -0.84 12.46
C PRO A 11 4.76 -0.73 10.98
N ILE A 12 3.62 -1.32 10.63
CA ILE A 12 3.05 -1.19 9.29
C ILE A 12 2.55 0.25 9.18
N ASP A 13 3.12 1.01 8.27
CA ASP A 13 2.69 2.37 7.96
C ASP A 13 1.95 2.42 6.61
N SER A 14 1.38 3.58 6.29
CA SER A 14 0.63 3.79 5.04
C SER A 14 1.45 3.51 3.78
N LYS A 15 2.79 3.69 3.83
CA LYS A 15 3.68 3.40 2.69
C LYS A 15 3.78 1.90 2.44
N HIS A 16 3.92 1.10 3.50
CA HIS A 16 3.93 -0.36 3.37
C HIS A 16 2.61 -0.88 2.81
N VAL A 17 1.48 -0.35 3.32
CA VAL A 17 0.15 -0.72 2.82
C VAL A 17 -0.03 -0.31 1.36
N ALA A 18 0.43 0.88 0.96
CA ALA A 18 0.38 1.32 -0.43
C ALA A 18 1.13 0.36 -1.37
N VAL A 19 2.32 -0.09 -1.00
CA VAL A 19 3.10 -1.05 -1.80
C VAL A 19 2.39 -2.42 -1.88
N ILE A 20 1.81 -2.90 -0.78
CA ILE A 20 1.04 -4.16 -0.76
C ILE A 20 -0.19 -4.04 -1.67
N LEU A 21 -0.93 -2.93 -1.60
CA LEU A 21 -2.08 -2.67 -2.48
C LEU A 21 -1.68 -2.66 -3.95
N LEU A 22 -0.59 -1.99 -4.30
CA LEU A 22 -0.08 -1.97 -5.68
C LEU A 22 0.35 -3.37 -6.14
N SER A 23 0.92 -4.19 -5.26
CA SER A 23 1.23 -5.58 -5.56
C SER A 23 -0.03 -6.40 -5.91
N ILE A 24 -1.10 -6.22 -5.16
CA ILE A 24 -2.39 -6.89 -5.41
C ILE A 24 -3.03 -6.36 -6.70
N LEU A 25 -3.10 -5.03 -6.85
CA LEU A 25 -3.77 -4.38 -7.99
C LEU A 25 -3.06 -4.62 -9.32
N SER A 26 -1.73 -4.74 -9.31
CA SER A 26 -0.95 -5.08 -10.51
C SER A 26 -1.27 -6.47 -11.05
N GLY A 27 -1.94 -7.32 -10.27
CA GLY A 27 -2.26 -8.69 -10.65
C GLY A 27 -1.03 -9.60 -10.82
N LEU A 28 0.12 -9.18 -10.30
CA LEU A 28 1.35 -9.96 -10.35
C LEU A 28 1.22 -11.23 -9.48
N PRO A 29 1.74 -12.36 -9.93
CA PRO A 29 1.77 -13.59 -9.12
C PRO A 29 2.50 -13.35 -7.79
N PRO A 30 2.14 -14.05 -6.70
CA PRO A 30 2.76 -13.88 -5.38
C PRO A 30 4.28 -14.09 -5.35
N HIS A 31 4.80 -14.84 -6.30
CA HIS A 31 6.24 -15.09 -6.47
C HIS A 31 6.94 -14.11 -7.41
N SER A 32 6.24 -13.10 -7.90
CA SER A 32 6.84 -12.05 -8.71
C SER A 32 7.90 -11.29 -7.94
N SER A 33 8.96 -10.90 -8.64
CA SER A 33 10.08 -10.22 -8.01
C SER A 33 9.65 -8.88 -7.40
N ALA A 34 10.27 -8.53 -6.28
CA ALA A 34 10.10 -7.23 -5.66
C ALA A 34 10.40 -6.07 -6.64
N ALA A 35 11.25 -6.28 -7.64
CA ALA A 35 11.55 -5.31 -8.67
C ALA A 35 10.32 -4.92 -9.50
N LEU A 36 9.46 -5.88 -9.90
CA LEU A 36 8.23 -5.60 -10.66
C LEU A 36 7.24 -4.78 -9.83
N VAL A 37 7.11 -5.07 -8.54
CA VAL A 37 6.26 -4.27 -7.63
C VAL A 37 6.85 -2.87 -7.46
N ALA A 38 8.17 -2.75 -7.37
CA ALA A 38 8.87 -1.47 -7.27
C ALA A 38 8.64 -0.60 -8.52
N ASP A 39 8.53 -1.20 -9.71
CA ASP A 39 8.22 -0.46 -10.94
C ASP A 39 6.86 0.24 -10.85
N TYR A 40 5.81 -0.44 -10.33
CA TYR A 40 4.52 0.19 -10.09
C TYR A 40 4.59 1.26 -8.99
N ALA A 41 5.30 0.99 -7.91
CA ALA A 41 5.45 1.93 -6.79
C ALA A 41 6.18 3.22 -7.20
N ALA A 42 7.13 3.11 -8.14
CA ALA A 42 7.95 4.21 -8.63
C ALA A 42 7.31 5.02 -9.79
N LEU A 43 6.14 4.61 -10.32
CA LEU A 43 5.45 5.34 -11.38
C LEU A 43 5.23 6.79 -10.98
N ARG A 44 5.45 7.71 -11.93
CA ARG A 44 5.27 9.15 -11.71
C ARG A 44 4.19 9.73 -12.62
N PRO A 45 3.48 10.77 -12.17
CA PRO A 45 2.53 11.46 -13.03
C PRO A 45 3.22 12.06 -14.25
N VAL A 46 2.53 12.06 -15.39
CA VAL A 46 3.02 12.71 -16.63
C VAL A 46 3.34 14.19 -16.39
N ALA A 47 2.53 14.87 -15.58
CA ALA A 47 2.74 16.28 -15.21
C ALA A 47 3.85 16.49 -14.16
N GLY A 48 4.52 15.44 -13.72
CA GLY A 48 5.49 15.48 -12.62
C GLY A 48 4.84 15.39 -11.23
N GLY A 49 5.63 15.11 -10.22
CA GLY A 49 5.15 15.00 -8.85
C GLY A 49 5.66 13.75 -8.12
N LYS A 50 4.95 13.39 -7.05
CA LYS A 50 5.28 12.25 -6.19
C LYS A 50 5.06 10.92 -6.90
N ALA A 51 5.80 9.91 -6.50
CA ALA A 51 5.61 8.55 -6.99
C ALA A 51 4.22 8.00 -6.58
N LEU A 52 3.73 7.01 -7.32
CA LEU A 52 2.40 6.43 -7.09
C LEU A 52 2.24 5.89 -5.67
N ALA A 53 3.24 5.17 -5.14
CA ALA A 53 3.20 4.66 -3.77
C ALA A 53 3.12 5.78 -2.72
N GLU A 54 3.85 6.89 -2.90
CA GLU A 54 3.79 8.04 -1.99
C GLU A 54 2.45 8.77 -2.07
N THR A 55 1.91 8.89 -3.28
CA THR A 55 0.60 9.52 -3.52
C THR A 55 -0.51 8.68 -2.87
N LEU A 56 -0.48 7.37 -3.07
CA LEU A 56 -1.46 6.46 -2.47
C LEU A 56 -1.35 6.43 -0.94
N ALA A 57 -0.14 6.45 -0.38
CA ALA A 57 0.08 6.55 1.06
C ALA A 57 -0.54 7.83 1.64
N GLY A 58 -0.42 8.96 0.94
CA GLY A 58 -1.06 10.22 1.34
C GLY A 58 -2.60 10.12 1.40
N PHE A 59 -3.21 9.39 0.47
CA PHE A 59 -4.66 9.14 0.49
C PHE A 59 -5.08 8.11 1.55
N LEU A 60 -4.22 7.17 1.93
CA LEU A 60 -4.48 6.30 3.08
C LEU A 60 -4.49 7.07 4.39
N ASP A 61 -3.67 8.13 4.50
CA ASP A 61 -3.68 9.02 5.66
C ASP A 61 -4.88 9.98 5.65
N LYS A 62 -5.36 10.40 4.47
CA LYS A 62 -6.48 11.33 4.27
C LYS A 62 -7.36 10.89 3.10
N PRO A 63 -8.29 9.93 3.31
CA PRO A 63 -9.01 9.26 2.23
C PRO A 63 -10.16 10.08 1.62
N HIS A 64 -10.57 11.19 2.23
CA HIS A 64 -11.81 11.92 1.85
C HIS A 64 -11.80 12.53 0.44
N ASP A 65 -10.64 12.78 -0.15
CA ASP A 65 -10.51 13.34 -1.50
C ASP A 65 -10.25 12.29 -2.58
N PHE A 66 -10.09 11.04 -2.20
CA PHE A 66 -9.85 9.95 -3.14
C PHE A 66 -11.16 9.45 -3.74
N PHE A 67 -11.17 9.23 -5.06
CA PHE A 67 -12.30 8.61 -5.75
C PHE A 67 -12.00 7.19 -6.21
N GLU A 68 -10.99 7.02 -7.04
CA GLU A 68 -10.61 5.70 -7.53
C GLU A 68 -9.16 5.67 -8.01
N LEU A 69 -8.56 4.49 -7.96
CA LEU A 69 -7.29 4.18 -8.60
C LEU A 69 -7.49 3.01 -9.56
N ARG A 70 -7.10 3.20 -10.82
CA ARG A 70 -7.06 2.17 -11.85
C ARG A 70 -5.61 1.80 -12.12
N VAL A 71 -5.29 0.52 -12.06
CA VAL A 71 -3.94 0.01 -12.31
C VAL A 71 -3.99 -0.95 -13.49
N ASP A 72 -3.14 -0.73 -14.49
CA ASP A 72 -2.99 -1.65 -15.61
C ASP A 72 -2.24 -2.90 -15.13
N ALA A 73 -2.80 -4.08 -15.43
CA ALA A 73 -2.22 -5.35 -15.00
C ALA A 73 -1.10 -5.88 -15.93
N PHE A 74 -0.94 -5.33 -17.14
CA PHE A 74 0.03 -5.82 -18.12
C PHE A 74 1.25 -4.93 -18.28
N ALA A 75 1.10 -3.64 -18.00
CA ALA A 75 2.18 -2.68 -18.13
C ALA A 75 2.15 -1.71 -16.93
N PRO A 76 3.32 -1.29 -16.40
CA PRO A 76 3.36 -0.33 -15.31
C PRO A 76 2.73 1.00 -15.71
N ALA A 77 1.43 1.14 -15.46
CA ALA A 77 0.65 2.36 -15.66
C ALA A 77 -0.51 2.40 -14.66
N ALA A 78 -0.91 3.60 -14.27
CA ALA A 78 -2.05 3.80 -13.39
C ALA A 78 -2.74 5.14 -13.66
N MET A 79 -4.02 5.22 -13.29
CA MET A 79 -4.82 6.44 -13.36
C MET A 79 -5.52 6.65 -12.03
N LEU A 80 -5.29 7.80 -11.42
CA LEU A 80 -5.83 8.19 -10.13
C LEU A 80 -6.80 9.34 -10.31
N SER A 81 -8.02 9.18 -9.81
CA SER A 81 -9.05 10.23 -9.75
C SER A 81 -9.24 10.69 -8.32
N TYR A 82 -9.21 11.99 -8.09
CA TYR A 82 -9.34 12.59 -6.76
C TYR A 82 -9.95 14.00 -6.84
N ARG A 83 -10.35 14.54 -5.69
CA ARG A 83 -10.82 15.91 -5.57
C ARG A 83 -9.64 16.86 -5.40
N GLY A 84 -9.50 17.81 -6.31
CA GLY A 84 -8.49 18.86 -6.23
C GLY A 84 -8.84 19.98 -5.23
N GLU A 85 -7.92 20.92 -5.04
CA GLU A 85 -8.10 22.06 -4.14
C GLU A 85 -9.26 22.98 -4.54
N ASP A 86 -9.56 23.03 -5.83
CA ASP A 86 -10.71 23.74 -6.42
C ASP A 86 -12.05 22.99 -6.29
N HIS A 87 -12.07 21.90 -5.52
CA HIS A 87 -13.20 20.97 -5.38
C HIS A 87 -13.64 20.27 -6.68
N GLY A 88 -12.94 20.48 -7.78
CA GLY A 88 -13.14 19.77 -9.03
C GLY A 88 -12.51 18.38 -9.01
N MET A 89 -13.04 17.48 -9.87
CA MET A 89 -12.42 16.18 -10.07
C MET A 89 -11.15 16.35 -10.90
N GLN A 90 -10.04 15.84 -10.39
CA GLN A 90 -8.76 15.80 -11.08
C GLN A 90 -8.34 14.37 -11.36
N VAL A 91 -7.60 14.17 -12.45
CA VAL A 91 -7.09 12.86 -12.86
C VAL A 91 -5.59 12.96 -13.08
N LEU A 92 -4.84 12.10 -12.41
CA LEU A 92 -3.40 11.92 -12.63
C LEU A 92 -3.16 10.61 -13.38
N THR A 93 -2.41 10.68 -14.46
CA THR A 93 -1.94 9.50 -15.20
C THR A 93 -0.48 9.25 -14.86
N PHE A 94 -0.20 8.07 -14.32
CA PHE A 94 1.13 7.60 -13.94
C PHE A 94 1.66 6.66 -15.01
N VAL A 95 2.88 6.88 -15.44
CA VAL A 95 3.56 6.08 -16.46
C VAL A 95 5.00 5.81 -16.07
N ALA A 96 5.58 4.74 -16.60
CA ALA A 96 6.99 4.45 -16.43
C ALA A 96 7.83 5.53 -17.16
N THR A 97 8.93 5.93 -16.53
CA THR A 97 9.86 6.92 -17.10
C THR A 97 10.39 6.42 -18.44
N GLY A 98 10.24 7.23 -19.49
CA GLY A 98 10.69 6.90 -20.85
C GLY A 98 9.63 6.27 -21.75
N HIS A 99 8.44 5.93 -21.26
CA HIS A 99 7.31 5.51 -22.07
C HIS A 99 6.41 6.70 -22.42
N HIS A 100 6.39 7.07 -23.68
CA HIS A 100 5.51 8.14 -24.21
C HIS A 100 4.20 7.60 -24.81
N SER A 101 4.02 6.28 -24.84
CA SER A 101 2.79 5.68 -25.35
C SER A 101 1.66 5.79 -24.33
N LYS A 102 0.48 6.16 -24.82
CA LYS A 102 -0.75 6.15 -24.00
C LYS A 102 -0.99 4.75 -23.49
N PRO A 103 -1.12 4.54 -22.17
CA PRO A 103 -1.41 3.21 -21.62
C PRO A 103 -2.74 2.68 -22.17
N ALA A 104 -2.75 1.42 -22.60
CA ALA A 104 -3.92 0.81 -23.23
C ALA A 104 -5.06 0.54 -22.23
N PHE A 105 -4.72 0.27 -20.99
CA PHE A 105 -5.70 -0.10 -19.93
C PHE A 105 -6.66 -1.23 -20.34
N ASP A 106 -6.14 -2.24 -21.05
CA ASP A 106 -6.94 -3.37 -21.53
C ASP A 106 -7.43 -4.28 -20.41
N ARG A 107 -6.64 -4.42 -19.35
CA ARG A 107 -7.00 -5.15 -18.13
C ARG A 107 -6.67 -4.30 -16.91
N VAL A 108 -7.71 -3.82 -16.24
CA VAL A 108 -7.59 -2.83 -15.17
C VAL A 108 -8.07 -3.42 -13.85
N SER A 109 -7.25 -3.26 -12.81
CA SER A 109 -7.68 -3.45 -11.42
C SER A 109 -8.12 -2.11 -10.84
N LEU A 110 -9.23 -2.11 -10.11
CA LEU A 110 -9.85 -0.93 -9.55
C LEU A 110 -9.79 -0.93 -8.03
N LEU A 111 -9.31 0.16 -7.44
CA LEU A 111 -9.45 0.47 -6.02
C LEU A 111 -10.46 1.59 -5.85
N SER A 112 -11.58 1.31 -5.17
CA SER A 112 -12.63 2.29 -4.92
C SER A 112 -12.37 3.14 -3.67
N ALA A 113 -13.06 4.28 -3.57
CA ALA A 113 -13.01 5.15 -2.40
C ALA A 113 -13.46 4.44 -1.11
N SER A 114 -14.51 3.60 -1.18
CA SER A 114 -14.97 2.84 -0.02
C SER A 114 -13.93 1.88 0.52
N THR A 115 -13.31 1.09 -0.36
CA THR A 115 -12.24 0.15 0.03
C THR A 115 -11.03 0.87 0.62
N LEU A 116 -10.60 1.98 0.02
CA LEU A 116 -9.50 2.76 0.56
C LEU A 116 -9.81 3.34 1.94
N THR A 117 -11.04 3.83 2.13
CA THR A 117 -11.48 4.38 3.42
C THR A 117 -11.53 3.32 4.51
N GLU A 118 -12.04 2.12 4.20
CA GLU A 118 -12.04 0.99 5.13
C GLU A 118 -10.60 0.61 5.54
N LEU A 119 -9.68 0.51 4.58
CA LEU A 119 -8.27 0.24 4.87
C LEU A 119 -7.63 1.34 5.72
N ALA A 120 -7.93 2.61 5.45
CA ALA A 120 -7.43 3.74 6.24
C ALA A 120 -7.91 3.68 7.69
N LEU A 121 -9.17 3.31 7.92
CA LEU A 121 -9.73 3.11 9.25
C LEU A 121 -9.06 1.94 9.98
N GLU A 122 -8.82 0.82 9.31
CA GLU A 122 -8.11 -0.33 9.87
C GLU A 122 -6.67 0.02 10.27
N ILE A 123 -5.95 0.77 9.44
CA ILE A 123 -4.60 1.25 9.76
C ILE A 123 -4.62 2.16 10.98
N ALA A 124 -5.57 3.10 11.05
CA ALA A 124 -5.70 4.03 12.17
C ALA A 124 -6.10 3.33 13.48
N ALA A 125 -6.89 2.25 13.39
CA ALA A 125 -7.30 1.44 14.54
C ALA A 125 -6.25 0.40 14.96
N ALA A 126 -5.21 0.15 14.14
CA ALA A 126 -4.19 -0.83 14.43
C ALA A 126 -3.42 -0.44 15.70
N GLU A 127 -3.47 -1.32 16.71
CA GLU A 127 -2.67 -1.13 17.92
C GLU A 127 -1.17 -1.21 17.57
N PRO A 128 -0.34 -0.32 18.15
CA PRO A 128 1.10 -0.43 18.00
C PRO A 128 1.57 -1.81 18.48
N PRO A 129 2.55 -2.42 17.80
CA PRO A 129 3.04 -3.75 18.15
C PRO A 129 3.52 -3.75 19.61
N LYS A 130 2.91 -4.59 20.45
CA LYS A 130 3.30 -4.74 21.85
C LYS A 130 4.74 -5.23 21.89
N LEU A 131 5.63 -4.44 22.46
CA LEU A 131 7.06 -4.75 22.59
C LEU A 131 7.26 -6.14 23.23
N GLY A 132 8.08 -6.97 22.59
CA GLY A 132 8.21 -8.43 22.71
C GLY A 132 8.36 -9.09 24.08
N ARG A 133 8.55 -8.34 25.17
CA ARG A 133 8.61 -8.92 26.52
C ARG A 133 7.28 -9.54 27.00
N ARG A 134 6.15 -8.99 26.56
CA ARG A 134 4.81 -9.53 26.91
C ARG A 134 4.43 -10.77 26.10
N ARG A 135 4.85 -10.87 24.83
CA ARG A 135 4.54 -12.07 24.02
C ARG A 135 5.19 -13.35 24.57
N THR A 136 6.38 -13.24 25.12
CA THR A 136 7.07 -14.39 25.72
C THR A 136 6.36 -14.82 26.99
N VAL A 137 5.95 -13.89 27.85
CA VAL A 137 5.22 -14.18 29.10
C VAL A 137 3.84 -14.77 28.80
N ASP A 138 3.07 -14.20 27.86
CA ASP A 138 1.74 -14.72 27.48
C ASP A 138 1.83 -16.13 26.85
N ARG A 139 2.90 -16.41 26.09
CA ARG A 139 3.14 -17.73 25.51
C ARG A 139 3.48 -18.77 26.59
N TYR A 140 4.34 -18.42 27.54
CA TYR A 140 4.66 -19.30 28.70
C TYR A 140 3.44 -19.53 29.58
N GLN A 141 2.63 -18.52 29.88
CA GLN A 141 1.41 -18.67 30.66
C GLN A 141 0.35 -19.55 29.97
N ARG A 142 0.26 -19.50 28.61
CA ARG A 142 -0.61 -20.41 27.86
C ARG A 142 -0.12 -21.85 27.91
N ILE A 143 1.19 -22.08 27.82
CA ILE A 143 1.79 -23.40 27.91
C ILE A 143 1.60 -23.96 29.33
N GLU A 144 1.85 -23.16 30.36
CA GLU A 144 1.61 -23.60 31.77
C GLU A 144 0.16 -23.96 32.03
N ARG A 145 -0.81 -23.21 31.49
CA ARG A 145 -2.23 -23.55 31.60
C ARG A 145 -2.60 -24.84 30.86
N ALA A 146 -1.99 -25.09 29.69
CA ALA A 146 -2.25 -26.31 28.93
C ALA A 146 -1.63 -27.57 29.54
N VAL A 147 -0.58 -27.43 30.36
CA VAL A 147 0.09 -28.57 31.04
C VAL A 147 -0.56 -28.92 32.36
N ARG A 148 -1.40 -28.06 32.96
CA ARG A 148 -2.10 -28.31 34.26
C ARG A 148 -3.46 -28.99 34.09
N TYR A 149 -3.87 -29.36 32.90
CA TYR A 149 -5.04 -30.16 32.59
C TYR A 149 -4.61 -31.42 31.80
#